data_67a16960ff8ba5e79c37abe3aee2300e
#
_entry.id   67a16960ff8ba5e79c37abe3aee2300e
#
_cell.length_a   1.000
_cell.length_b   1.000
_cell.length_c   1.000
_cell.angle_alpha   90.00
_cell.angle_beta   90.00
_cell.angle_gamma   90.00
#
_symmetry.space_group_name_H-M   'P 1'
#
loop_
_entity.id
_entity.type
_entity.pdbx_description
1 polymer ?
#
loop_
_entity_poly.entity_id
_entity_poly.type
_entity_poly.pdbx_seq_one_letter_code
_entity_poly.pdbx_strand_id
1 'polypeptide(L)'
;AEFGGGVKVGLNLTLADGNLVVASGHGIDFSATSGSGTSELLDDYEEGTFTPALSHNGGSSVSIAVGAATGTYVKVGRLVTVTFNLNVTPSYSSAPTYWLIQGFPFAVNVGIGSILGYNNNNAASFAGRTETGGNNALFFATLASGTAANTFWTASYETDS
;
A
#
# COMPACT_ATOMS: atom_id res chain seq x y z
N ALA A 1 -20.30 -25.85 -22.73
CA ALA A 1 -20.60 -27.01 -21.91
C ALA A 1 -20.56 -26.57 -20.44
N GLU A 2 -21.62 -26.84 -19.71
CA GLU A 2 -21.69 -26.59 -18.27
C GLU A 2 -21.43 -27.89 -17.54
N PHE A 3 -20.45 -27.91 -16.65
CA PHE A 3 -20.14 -29.11 -15.86
C PHE A 3 -20.70 -28.90 -14.44
N GLY A 4 -21.70 -29.65 -14.06
CA GLY A 4 -22.32 -29.60 -12.73
C GLY A 4 -21.49 -30.22 -11.59
N GLY A 5 -20.20 -30.48 -11.85
CA GLY A 5 -19.24 -31.04 -10.88
C GLY A 5 -17.81 -30.58 -11.21
N GLY A 6 -16.86 -30.95 -10.34
CA GLY A 6 -15.46 -30.62 -10.55
C GLY A 6 -14.84 -31.28 -11.77
N VAL A 7 -14.00 -30.59 -12.49
CA VAL A 7 -13.14 -31.11 -13.54
C VAL A 7 -11.81 -31.56 -12.94
N LYS A 8 -11.44 -32.84 -13.11
CA LYS A 8 -10.12 -33.36 -12.73
C LYS A 8 -9.24 -33.46 -13.96
N VAL A 9 -8.08 -32.80 -13.94
CA VAL A 9 -7.05 -32.86 -14.97
C VAL A 9 -5.88 -33.64 -14.40
N GLY A 10 -5.53 -34.79 -14.99
CA GLY A 10 -4.45 -35.66 -14.50
C GLY A 10 -3.04 -35.19 -14.83
N LEU A 11 -2.90 -34.16 -15.68
CA LEU A 11 -1.67 -33.48 -16.06
C LEU A 11 -1.86 -31.96 -15.95
N ASN A 12 -1.22 -31.21 -16.82
CA ASN A 12 -1.34 -29.74 -16.81
C ASN A 12 -2.65 -29.27 -17.44
N LEU A 13 -3.28 -28.25 -16.85
CA LEU A 13 -4.32 -27.45 -17.50
C LEU A 13 -3.63 -26.31 -18.27
N THR A 14 -3.74 -26.34 -19.61
CA THR A 14 -3.22 -25.26 -20.47
C THR A 14 -4.41 -24.47 -21.03
N LEU A 15 -4.46 -23.18 -20.73
CA LEU A 15 -5.36 -22.23 -21.37
C LEU A 15 -4.60 -21.61 -22.55
N ALA A 16 -4.92 -22.03 -23.78
CA ALA A 16 -4.21 -21.60 -24.98
C ALA A 16 -4.54 -20.15 -25.34
N ASP A 17 -5.76 -19.71 -25.01
CA ASP A 17 -6.25 -18.36 -25.25
C ASP A 17 -7.38 -18.08 -24.23
N GLY A 18 -7.26 -16.96 -23.53
CA GLY A 18 -8.21 -16.56 -22.48
C GLY A 18 -7.68 -16.68 -21.06
N ASN A 19 -8.50 -16.31 -20.12
CA ASN A 19 -8.18 -16.24 -18.69
C ASN A 19 -8.86 -17.35 -17.88
N LEU A 20 -8.23 -17.79 -16.80
CA LEU A 20 -8.95 -18.50 -15.73
C LEU A 20 -9.75 -17.47 -14.94
N VAL A 21 -11.07 -17.50 -15.08
CA VAL A 21 -11.97 -16.63 -14.32
C VAL A 21 -12.45 -17.39 -13.09
N VAL A 22 -12.08 -16.90 -11.92
CA VAL A 22 -12.52 -17.42 -10.63
C VAL A 22 -13.56 -16.45 -10.07
N ALA A 23 -14.68 -16.98 -9.57
CA ALA A 23 -15.73 -16.15 -9.00
C ALA A 23 -15.23 -15.42 -7.73
N SER A 24 -15.81 -14.25 -7.42
CA SER A 24 -15.48 -13.50 -6.21
C SER A 24 -15.65 -14.36 -4.95
N GLY A 25 -14.68 -14.29 -4.04
CA GLY A 25 -14.61 -15.10 -2.83
C GLY A 25 -14.08 -16.53 -3.05
N HIS A 26 -13.64 -16.84 -4.27
CA HIS A 26 -12.97 -18.10 -4.62
C HIS A 26 -11.58 -17.81 -5.16
N GLY A 27 -10.68 -18.77 -5.11
CA GLY A 27 -9.30 -18.62 -5.55
C GLY A 27 -8.68 -19.92 -6.02
N ILE A 28 -7.36 -19.94 -6.10
CA ILE A 28 -6.58 -21.15 -6.39
C ILE A 28 -6.20 -21.79 -5.06
N ASP A 29 -6.66 -23.01 -4.85
CA ASP A 29 -6.42 -23.78 -3.63
C ASP A 29 -5.12 -24.61 -3.77
N PHE A 30 -4.17 -24.36 -2.89
CA PHE A 30 -2.90 -25.10 -2.79
C PHE A 30 -2.86 -26.07 -1.60
N SER A 31 -3.97 -26.28 -0.89
CA SER A 31 -4.04 -27.09 0.32
C SER A 31 -3.70 -28.57 0.12
N ALA A 32 -3.67 -29.04 -1.14
CA ALA A 32 -3.24 -30.39 -1.48
C ALA A 32 -1.71 -30.56 -1.49
N THR A 33 -0.94 -29.49 -1.36
CA THR A 33 0.52 -29.56 -1.19
C THR A 33 0.87 -29.98 0.23
N SER A 34 1.94 -30.78 0.39
CA SER A 34 2.36 -31.23 1.73
C SER A 34 2.92 -30.04 2.54
N GLY A 35 2.21 -29.65 3.56
CA GLY A 35 2.57 -28.59 4.49
C GLY A 35 1.66 -28.59 5.70
N SER A 36 1.96 -27.77 6.71
CA SER A 36 1.14 -27.62 7.91
C SER A 36 0.19 -26.41 7.84
N GLY A 37 0.13 -25.72 6.71
CA GLY A 37 -0.74 -24.58 6.49
C GLY A 37 -2.20 -25.00 6.30
N THR A 38 -3.11 -24.30 6.97
CA THR A 38 -4.56 -24.54 6.86
C THR A 38 -5.26 -23.57 5.92
N SER A 39 -4.52 -22.65 5.30
CA SER A 39 -5.06 -21.64 4.37
C SER A 39 -4.07 -21.41 3.24
N GLU A 40 -4.17 -22.22 2.20
CA GLU A 40 -3.32 -22.16 1.00
C GLU A 40 -4.14 -21.76 -0.23
N LEU A 41 -5.15 -20.90 -0.03
CA LEU A 41 -5.99 -20.36 -1.07
C LEU A 41 -5.46 -18.97 -1.49
N LEU A 42 -5.15 -18.80 -2.76
CA LEU A 42 -4.91 -17.49 -3.36
C LEU A 42 -6.25 -16.95 -3.90
N ASP A 43 -6.95 -16.19 -3.08
CA ASP A 43 -8.32 -15.74 -3.34
C ASP A 43 -8.48 -14.22 -3.39
N ASP A 44 -7.45 -13.48 -3.02
CA ASP A 44 -7.52 -12.03 -2.88
C ASP A 44 -6.30 -11.35 -3.52
N TYR A 45 -6.39 -11.16 -4.84
CA TYR A 45 -5.44 -10.33 -5.58
C TYR A 45 -6.15 -9.08 -6.09
N GLU A 46 -5.59 -7.94 -5.76
CA GLU A 46 -6.09 -6.65 -6.21
C GLU A 46 -4.93 -5.69 -6.52
N GLU A 47 -5.06 -4.93 -7.58
CA GLU A 47 -4.15 -3.84 -7.93
C GLU A 47 -4.93 -2.59 -8.32
N GLY A 48 -4.36 -1.45 -8.08
CA GLY A 48 -5.03 -0.20 -8.41
C GLY A 48 -4.19 1.04 -8.10
N THR A 49 -4.88 2.16 -8.12
CA THR A 49 -4.30 3.47 -7.85
C THR A 49 -4.95 4.12 -6.65
N PHE A 50 -4.21 5.00 -5.99
CA PHE A 50 -4.73 5.81 -4.89
C PHE A 50 -4.10 7.21 -4.90
N THR A 51 -4.68 8.13 -4.15
CA THR A 51 -4.16 9.49 -4.02
C THR A 51 -3.62 9.68 -2.61
N PRO A 52 -2.30 9.70 -2.41
CA PRO A 52 -1.71 10.01 -1.12
C PRO A 52 -1.94 11.46 -0.74
N ALA A 53 -2.03 11.74 0.56
CA ALA A 53 -2.11 13.08 1.11
C ALA A 53 -1.08 13.26 2.23
N LEU A 54 -0.60 14.47 2.44
CA LEU A 54 0.24 14.83 3.57
C LEU A 54 -0.59 15.59 4.61
N SER A 55 -0.44 15.18 5.86
CA SER A 55 -0.99 15.87 7.02
C SER A 55 0.12 16.03 8.08
N HIS A 56 -0.20 16.57 9.22
CA HIS A 56 0.78 16.83 10.28
C HIS A 56 0.16 16.70 11.66
N ASN A 57 1.02 16.55 12.66
CA ASN A 57 0.67 16.70 14.06
C ASN A 57 1.57 17.73 14.71
N GLY A 58 0.97 18.64 15.50
CA GLY A 58 1.69 19.77 16.09
C GLY A 58 2.06 20.84 15.06
N GLY A 59 2.96 21.71 15.45
CA GLY A 59 3.35 22.88 14.66
C GLY A 59 2.37 24.06 14.79
N SER A 60 2.72 25.17 14.18
CA SER A 60 1.89 26.37 14.16
C SER A 60 1.81 26.95 12.74
N SER A 61 0.61 27.41 12.37
CA SER A 61 0.33 27.99 11.05
C SER A 61 0.76 27.07 9.90
N VAL A 62 0.50 25.76 10.04
CA VAL A 62 0.91 24.78 9.04
C VAL A 62 -0.08 24.78 7.89
N SER A 63 0.44 24.94 6.68
CA SER A 63 -0.28 24.73 5.42
C SER A 63 0.54 23.87 4.49
N ILE A 64 -0.10 23.10 3.61
CA ILE A 64 0.56 22.18 2.69
C ILE A 64 -0.01 22.42 1.30
N ALA A 65 0.81 22.95 0.41
CA ALA A 65 0.48 22.99 -1.01
C ALA A 65 0.88 21.66 -1.64
N VAL A 66 -0.07 21.01 -2.32
CA VAL A 66 0.13 19.73 -3.01
C VAL A 66 0.22 19.98 -4.50
N GLY A 67 1.33 19.57 -5.12
CA GLY A 67 1.52 19.60 -6.57
C GLY A 67 1.02 18.31 -7.21
N ALA A 68 1.78 17.23 -7.09
CA ALA A 68 1.38 15.90 -7.59
C ALA A 68 1.26 14.92 -6.42
N ALA A 69 0.22 14.07 -6.49
CA ALA A 69 -0.03 13.02 -5.52
C ALA A 69 -0.60 11.81 -6.25
N THR A 70 0.23 10.83 -6.53
CA THR A 70 -0.17 9.62 -7.28
C THR A 70 0.47 8.40 -6.66
N GLY A 71 -0.29 7.33 -6.52
CA GLY A 71 0.18 6.08 -5.97
C GLY A 71 -0.45 4.88 -6.67
N THR A 72 0.22 3.76 -6.58
CA THR A 72 -0.24 2.45 -7.02
C THR A 72 -0.10 1.46 -5.88
N TYR A 73 -0.92 0.43 -5.89
CA TYR A 73 -0.85 -0.65 -4.92
C TYR A 73 -1.04 -2.01 -5.57
N VAL A 74 -0.51 -3.01 -4.90
CA VAL A 74 -0.80 -4.42 -5.12
C VAL A 74 -1.14 -5.03 -3.76
N LYS A 75 -2.24 -5.79 -3.72
CA LYS A 75 -2.66 -6.58 -2.57
C LYS A 75 -2.67 -8.05 -2.95
N VAL A 76 -2.08 -8.89 -2.11
CA VAL A 76 -2.12 -10.35 -2.24
C VAL A 76 -2.47 -10.92 -0.86
N GLY A 77 -3.65 -11.46 -0.74
CA GLY A 77 -4.19 -11.83 0.56
C GLY A 77 -4.21 -10.60 1.48
N ARG A 78 -3.55 -10.70 2.63
CA ARG A 78 -3.46 -9.61 3.60
C ARG A 78 -2.31 -8.62 3.36
N LEU A 79 -1.35 -8.97 2.51
CA LEU A 79 -0.19 -8.12 2.24
C LEU A 79 -0.53 -7.05 1.21
N VAL A 80 -0.36 -5.81 1.60
CA VAL A 80 -0.48 -4.64 0.71
C VAL A 80 0.89 -4.01 0.54
N THR A 81 1.28 -3.80 -0.72
CA THR A 81 2.46 -3.01 -1.07
C THR A 81 2.02 -1.78 -1.84
N VAL A 82 2.45 -0.61 -1.40
CA VAL A 82 2.17 0.68 -2.04
C VAL A 82 3.44 1.35 -2.50
N THR A 83 3.39 2.00 -3.65
CA THR A 83 4.43 2.92 -4.13
C THR A 83 3.77 4.22 -4.58
N PHE A 84 4.34 5.36 -4.23
CA PHE A 84 3.73 6.63 -4.58
C PHE A 84 4.73 7.79 -4.67
N ASN A 85 4.30 8.80 -5.43
CA ASN A 85 4.95 10.10 -5.50
C ASN A 85 4.07 11.13 -4.78
N LEU A 86 4.71 11.99 -4.01
CA LEU A 86 4.04 13.08 -3.31
C LEU A 86 4.90 14.34 -3.40
N ASN A 87 4.46 15.30 -4.21
CA ASN A 87 5.12 16.58 -4.36
C ASN A 87 4.39 17.62 -3.51
N VAL A 88 5.06 18.14 -2.50
CA VAL A 88 4.47 19.05 -1.52
C VAL A 88 5.38 20.25 -1.25
N THR A 89 4.77 21.37 -0.87
CA THR A 89 5.47 22.54 -0.33
C THR A 89 4.80 22.89 0.99
N PRO A 90 5.34 22.44 2.13
CA PRO A 90 4.82 22.83 3.44
C PRO A 90 5.22 24.27 3.77
N SER A 91 4.37 24.97 4.48
CA SER A 91 4.67 26.29 5.06
C SER A 91 4.19 26.30 6.52
N TYR A 92 5.04 26.75 7.41
CA TYR A 92 4.73 26.80 8.85
C TYR A 92 5.58 27.84 9.57
N SER A 93 5.08 28.35 10.70
CA SER A 93 5.84 29.21 11.61
C SER A 93 6.61 28.43 12.67
N SER A 94 6.12 27.23 13.04
CA SER A 94 6.80 26.27 13.90
C SER A 94 6.62 24.86 13.30
N ALA A 95 7.70 24.10 13.26
CA ALA A 95 7.71 22.79 12.63
C ALA A 95 6.73 21.82 13.30
N PRO A 96 6.05 20.95 12.54
CA PRO A 96 5.30 19.83 13.07
C PRO A 96 6.18 18.87 13.88
N THR A 97 5.56 18.19 14.83
CA THR A 97 6.22 17.12 15.60
C THR A 97 6.50 15.91 14.72
N TYR A 98 5.55 15.57 13.85
CA TYR A 98 5.69 14.55 12.81
C TYR A 98 4.72 14.81 11.67
N TRP A 99 4.99 14.17 10.54
CA TRP A 99 4.15 14.18 9.35
C TRP A 99 3.39 12.87 9.21
N LEU A 100 2.20 12.96 8.64
CA LEU A 100 1.34 11.82 8.33
C LEU A 100 1.12 11.74 6.83
N ILE A 101 1.42 10.61 6.24
CA ILE A 101 0.97 10.25 4.90
C ILE A 101 -0.35 9.52 5.07
N GLN A 102 -1.37 9.99 4.40
CA GLN A 102 -2.74 9.49 4.49
C GLN A 102 -3.24 9.00 3.13
N GLY A 103 -4.40 8.34 3.14
CA GLY A 103 -5.08 7.91 1.92
C GLY A 103 -4.62 6.56 1.40
N PHE A 104 -4.01 5.72 2.22
CA PHE A 104 -3.70 4.35 1.84
C PHE A 104 -4.96 3.59 1.44
N PRO A 105 -4.90 2.69 0.44
CA PRO A 105 -6.09 2.03 -0.11
C PRO A 105 -6.83 1.14 0.89
N PHE A 106 -6.10 0.58 1.85
CA PHE A 106 -6.63 -0.30 2.88
C PHE A 106 -6.17 0.11 4.27
N ALA A 107 -6.99 -0.16 5.28
CA ALA A 107 -6.62 0.06 6.67
C ALA A 107 -5.46 -0.85 7.08
N VAL A 108 -4.53 -0.31 7.84
CA VAL A 108 -3.45 -1.10 8.46
C VAL A 108 -4.03 -1.86 9.63
N ASN A 109 -4.05 -3.20 9.55
CA ASN A 109 -4.66 -4.01 10.61
C ASN A 109 -3.72 -4.23 11.79
N VAL A 110 -2.69 -5.01 11.59
CA VAL A 110 -1.82 -5.47 12.68
C VAL A 110 -0.37 -5.29 12.28
N GLY A 111 0.40 -4.83 13.23
CA GLY A 111 1.83 -4.71 13.06
C GLY A 111 2.26 -3.34 12.58
N ILE A 112 3.54 -3.12 12.70
CA ILE A 112 4.18 -1.89 12.28
C ILE A 112 4.81 -2.17 10.92
N GLY A 113 4.11 -1.81 9.85
CA GLY A 113 4.72 -1.77 8.52
C GLY A 113 5.75 -0.64 8.47
N SER A 114 6.81 -0.83 7.72
CA SER A 114 7.79 0.21 7.46
C SER A 114 7.40 1.03 6.23
N ILE A 115 7.68 2.33 6.29
CA ILE A 115 7.62 3.19 5.12
C ILE A 115 9.00 3.82 4.89
N LEU A 116 9.44 3.78 3.66
CA LEU A 116 10.68 4.41 3.22
C LEU A 116 10.39 5.45 2.16
N GLY A 117 11.02 6.61 2.28
CA GLY A 117 10.88 7.70 1.33
C GLY A 117 12.20 8.35 0.99
N TYR A 118 12.22 8.99 -0.16
CA TYR A 118 13.37 9.74 -0.66
C TYR A 118 12.90 11.07 -1.24
N ASN A 119 13.55 12.17 -0.82
CA ASN A 119 13.30 13.49 -1.38
C ASN A 119 14.36 13.81 -2.45
N ASN A 120 13.91 13.90 -3.68
CA ASN A 120 14.79 14.13 -4.84
C ASN A 120 15.40 15.56 -4.84
N ASN A 121 14.79 16.53 -4.20
CA ASN A 121 15.25 17.92 -4.24
C ASN A 121 16.49 18.16 -3.38
N ASN A 122 16.69 17.40 -2.31
CA ASN A 122 17.80 17.55 -1.38
C ASN A 122 18.51 16.24 -1.01
N ALA A 123 18.24 15.15 -1.74
CA ALA A 123 18.80 13.83 -1.52
C ALA A 123 18.60 13.26 -0.09
N ALA A 124 17.52 13.69 0.61
CA ALA A 124 17.20 13.21 1.93
C ALA A 124 16.39 11.91 1.88
N SER A 125 16.75 10.95 2.70
CA SER A 125 15.98 9.72 2.92
C SER A 125 15.12 9.87 4.17
N PHE A 126 13.91 9.32 4.12
CA PHE A 126 12.96 9.29 5.22
C PHE A 126 12.64 7.86 5.59
N ALA A 127 12.45 7.63 6.87
CA ALA A 127 11.93 6.38 7.39
C ALA A 127 10.77 6.66 8.34
N GLY A 128 9.79 5.78 8.34
CA GLY A 128 8.62 5.90 9.18
C GLY A 128 7.94 4.55 9.37
N ARG A 129 6.75 4.59 9.93
CA ARG A 129 5.94 3.39 10.19
C ARG A 129 4.50 3.63 9.78
N THR A 130 3.79 2.57 9.42
CA THR A 130 2.34 2.58 9.30
C THR A 130 1.68 2.60 10.68
N GLU A 131 0.45 3.07 10.77
CA GLU A 131 -0.31 3.11 12.02
C GLU A 131 -1.48 2.15 11.98
N THR A 132 -1.58 1.28 12.98
CA THR A 132 -2.66 0.31 13.13
C THR A 132 -4.02 1.00 13.25
N GLY A 133 -5.01 0.48 12.55
CA GLY A 133 -6.40 0.97 12.56
C GLY A 133 -6.63 2.23 11.71
N GLY A 134 -5.60 2.71 11.00
CA GLY A 134 -5.68 3.87 10.11
C GLY A 134 -5.23 3.56 8.69
N ASN A 135 -5.57 4.43 7.76
CA ASN A 135 -5.09 4.38 6.37
C ASN A 135 -3.90 5.34 6.19
N ASN A 136 -2.93 5.26 7.09
CA ASN A 136 -1.86 6.24 7.19
C ASN A 136 -0.54 5.66 7.68
N ALA A 137 0.52 6.41 7.41
CA ALA A 137 1.84 6.21 7.97
C ALA A 137 2.38 7.52 8.52
N LEU A 138 3.18 7.43 9.57
CA LEU A 138 3.87 8.59 10.10
C LEU A 138 5.38 8.50 9.84
N PHE A 139 6.00 9.66 9.70
CA PHE A 139 7.45 9.78 9.65
C PHE A 139 7.94 11.04 10.39
N PHE A 140 9.13 10.93 10.93
CA PHE A 140 9.81 12.03 11.60
C PHE A 140 10.90 12.55 10.68
N ALA A 141 10.68 13.71 10.09
CA ALA A 141 11.67 14.37 9.25
C ALA A 141 11.38 15.87 9.20
N THR A 142 12.38 16.64 8.82
CA THR A 142 12.17 18.06 8.57
C THR A 142 11.91 18.27 7.08
N LEU A 143 10.65 18.57 6.73
CA LEU A 143 10.34 19.16 5.44
C LEU A 143 10.45 20.69 5.60
N ALA A 144 11.42 21.31 4.95
CA ALA A 144 11.70 22.72 5.14
C ALA A 144 10.52 23.61 4.72
N SER A 145 10.15 24.58 5.57
CA SER A 145 9.08 25.54 5.29
C SER A 145 9.36 26.35 4.04
N GLY A 146 8.38 26.47 3.16
CA GLY A 146 8.49 27.21 1.91
C GLY A 146 9.32 26.52 0.82
N THR A 147 9.78 25.29 1.04
CA THR A 147 10.60 24.56 0.09
C THR A 147 9.84 23.38 -0.49
N ALA A 148 9.82 23.26 -1.82
CA ALA A 148 9.21 22.12 -2.49
C ALA A 148 9.98 20.82 -2.17
N ALA A 149 9.25 19.77 -1.84
CA ALA A 149 9.75 18.42 -1.63
C ALA A 149 9.08 17.47 -2.63
N ASN A 150 9.86 16.94 -3.57
CA ASN A 150 9.42 15.92 -4.49
C ASN A 150 9.84 14.56 -3.94
N THR A 151 8.90 13.83 -3.37
CA THR A 151 9.18 12.64 -2.58
C THR A 151 8.60 11.39 -3.21
N PHE A 152 9.39 10.32 -3.18
CA PHE A 152 9.02 8.97 -3.65
C PHE A 152 9.01 8.03 -2.45
N TRP A 153 8.00 7.20 -2.35
CA TRP A 153 7.74 6.38 -1.19
C TRP A 153 7.36 4.95 -1.55
N THR A 154 7.73 4.06 -0.67
CA THR A 154 7.23 2.68 -0.67
C THR A 154 6.88 2.25 0.75
N ALA A 155 5.82 1.47 0.88
CA ALA A 155 5.44 0.83 2.13
C ALA A 155 4.86 -0.54 1.88
N SER A 156 5.03 -1.44 2.84
CA SER A 156 4.33 -2.72 2.89
C SER A 156 3.72 -2.90 4.27
N TYR A 157 2.48 -3.35 4.32
CA TYR A 157 1.72 -3.54 5.54
C TYR A 157 0.66 -4.63 5.38
N GLU A 158 0.10 -5.09 6.47
CA GLU A 158 -1.02 -6.04 6.47
C GLU A 158 -2.35 -5.32 6.68
N THR A 159 -3.38 -5.81 6.02
CA THR A 159 -4.78 -5.40 6.18
C THR A 159 -5.64 -6.58 6.64
N ASP A 160 -6.87 -6.29 7.07
CA ASP A 160 -7.89 -7.33 7.23
C ASP A 160 -8.32 -7.85 5.85
N SER A 161 -8.54 -9.14 5.77
CA SER A 161 -9.03 -9.81 4.56
C SER A 161 -10.54 -9.63 4.40
#